data_a5b0df8deb219aea689c5bdcf052b689
#
_entry.id   a5b0df8deb219aea689c5bdcf052b689
#
_cell.length_a   1.000
_cell.length_b   1.000
_cell.length_c   1.000
_cell.angle_alpha   90.00
_cell.angle_beta   90.00
_cell.angle_gamma   90.00
#
_symmetry.space_group_name_H-M   'P 1'
#
loop_
_entity.id
_entity.type
_entity.pdbx_description
1 polymer ?
#
loop_
_entity_poly.entity_id
_entity_poly.type
_entity_poly.pdbx_seq_one_letter_code
_entity_poly.pdbx_strand_id
1 'polypeptide(L)'
;TRAQSEPLLWGWGAHTPMEFYNIYHTKADTGLAEYSPYANETVDAYMDEALEAPDLESSYELWKTAQWDGETGVSAEGDLPWIWLVNVDHLYWVRDGLHVAEQKVHPHGHGWSIVNNVDRWYYE
;
A
#
# COMPACT_ATOMS: atom_id res chain seq x y z
N THR A 1 -16.97 -17.49 -8.16
CA THR A 1 -16.64 -16.14 -7.66
C THR A 1 -15.40 -16.24 -6.76
N ARG A 2 -14.58 -15.20 -6.67
CA ARG A 2 -13.36 -15.20 -5.85
C ARG A 2 -13.61 -15.38 -4.36
N ALA A 3 -14.74 -14.97 -3.85
CA ALA A 3 -15.17 -15.24 -2.48
C ALA A 3 -15.23 -16.74 -2.13
N GLN A 4 -15.13 -17.61 -3.11
CA GLN A 4 -15.11 -19.07 -2.96
C GLN A 4 -13.74 -19.67 -3.31
N SER A 5 -12.74 -18.84 -3.58
CA SER A 5 -11.40 -19.28 -3.95
C SER A 5 -10.59 -19.67 -2.71
N GLU A 6 -9.58 -20.51 -2.94
CA GLU A 6 -8.56 -20.81 -1.94
C GLU A 6 -7.74 -19.54 -1.57
N PRO A 7 -7.08 -19.51 -0.41
CA PRO A 7 -6.23 -18.39 -0.04
C PRO A 7 -5.21 -18.07 -1.13
N LEU A 8 -5.09 -16.80 -1.49
CA LEU A 8 -4.17 -16.32 -2.50
C LEU A 8 -3.03 -15.54 -1.83
N LEU A 9 -1.80 -15.91 -2.14
CA LEU A 9 -0.62 -15.11 -1.80
C LEU A 9 -0.32 -14.14 -2.94
N TRP A 10 -0.25 -12.85 -2.60
CA TRP A 10 0.01 -11.80 -3.58
C TRP A 10 0.94 -10.72 -3.02
N GLY A 11 1.49 -9.89 -3.92
CA GLY A 11 2.25 -8.70 -3.58
C GLY A 11 1.41 -7.44 -3.81
N TRP A 12 1.52 -6.49 -2.89
CA TRP A 12 0.91 -5.17 -3.02
C TRP A 12 1.87 -4.07 -2.55
N GLY A 13 1.75 -2.89 -3.16
CA GLY A 13 2.46 -1.70 -2.72
C GLY A 13 1.46 -0.58 -2.45
N ALA A 14 1.58 0.06 -1.30
CA ALA A 14 0.81 1.24 -0.95
C ALA A 14 1.75 2.41 -0.67
N HIS A 15 1.55 3.53 -1.33
CA HIS A 15 2.41 4.71 -1.28
C HIS A 15 1.67 5.93 -0.74
N THR A 16 0.35 5.87 -0.76
CA THR A 16 -0.52 6.95 -0.31
C THR A 16 -1.74 6.38 0.43
N PRO A 17 -2.37 7.17 1.31
CA PRO A 17 -3.63 6.78 1.94
C PRO A 17 -4.75 6.44 0.93
N MET A 18 -4.72 7.03 -0.26
CA MET A 18 -5.68 6.72 -1.31
C MET A 18 -5.61 5.27 -1.78
N GLU A 19 -4.43 4.63 -1.72
CA GLU A 19 -4.29 3.21 -2.02
C GLU A 19 -4.88 2.32 -0.92
N PHE A 20 -4.88 2.80 0.33
CA PHE A 20 -5.61 2.17 1.43
C PHE A 20 -7.13 2.17 1.15
N TYR A 21 -7.68 3.33 0.75
CA TYR A 21 -9.07 3.43 0.30
C TYR A 21 -9.38 2.42 -0.80
N ASN A 22 -8.54 2.35 -1.81
CA ASN A 22 -8.72 1.46 -2.97
C ASN A 22 -8.71 -0.03 -2.61
N ILE A 23 -8.07 -0.41 -1.51
CA ILE A 23 -8.01 -1.81 -1.06
C ILE A 23 -9.21 -2.16 -0.18
N TYR A 24 -9.62 -1.27 0.70
CA TYR A 24 -10.51 -1.60 1.82
C TYR A 24 -11.92 -1.02 1.70
N HIS A 25 -12.09 0.11 1.00
CA HIS A 25 -13.40 0.75 0.92
C HIS A 25 -14.38 -0.06 0.07
N THR A 26 -15.59 -0.27 0.59
CA THR A 26 -16.64 -1.08 -0.05
C THR A 26 -17.02 -0.60 -1.45
N LYS A 27 -16.95 0.71 -1.71
CA LYS A 27 -17.32 1.34 -2.99
C LYS A 27 -16.13 1.63 -3.91
N ALA A 28 -14.92 1.20 -3.55
CA ALA A 28 -13.75 1.45 -4.39
C ALA A 28 -13.89 0.75 -5.74
N ASP A 29 -13.92 1.53 -6.81
CA ASP A 29 -14.01 1.04 -8.19
C ASP A 29 -12.60 0.75 -8.76
N THR A 30 -11.90 -0.17 -8.15
CA THR A 30 -10.53 -0.54 -8.55
C THR A 30 -10.39 -1.98 -9.01
N GLY A 31 -11.50 -2.72 -9.03
CA GLY A 31 -11.49 -4.17 -9.26
C GLY A 31 -10.89 -4.96 -8.09
N LEU A 32 -10.35 -4.30 -7.06
CA LEU A 32 -9.82 -4.95 -5.87
C LEU A 32 -10.91 -5.40 -4.91
N ALA A 33 -12.03 -4.72 -4.89
CA ALA A 33 -13.23 -5.15 -4.16
C ALA A 33 -13.69 -6.56 -4.60
N GLU A 34 -13.40 -6.97 -5.83
CA GLU A 34 -13.66 -8.33 -6.29
C GLU A 34 -12.76 -9.37 -5.63
N TYR A 35 -11.62 -8.95 -5.07
CA TYR A 35 -10.64 -9.86 -4.44
C TYR A 35 -10.84 -10.00 -2.93
N SER A 36 -11.45 -9.00 -2.32
CA SER A 36 -11.82 -9.02 -0.91
C SER A 36 -13.31 -8.71 -0.79
N PRO A 37 -14.12 -9.63 -0.25
CA PRO A 37 -15.52 -9.35 0.05
C PRO A 37 -15.70 -8.50 1.31
N TYR A 38 -14.64 -7.84 1.76
CA TYR A 38 -14.67 -6.98 2.94
C TYR A 38 -15.62 -5.80 2.72
N ALA A 39 -16.45 -5.55 3.71
CA ALA A 39 -17.35 -4.42 3.77
C ALA A 39 -17.58 -4.04 5.22
N ASN A 40 -17.28 -2.81 5.58
CA ASN A 40 -17.48 -2.28 6.92
C ASN A 40 -17.84 -0.79 6.83
N GLU A 41 -19.10 -0.47 7.08
CA GLU A 41 -19.62 0.88 6.93
C GLU A 41 -18.95 1.90 7.87
N THR A 42 -18.50 1.47 9.04
CA THR A 42 -17.77 2.34 9.99
C THR A 42 -16.39 2.70 9.45
N VAL A 43 -15.67 1.71 8.93
CA VAL A 43 -14.36 1.92 8.31
C VAL A 43 -14.49 2.77 7.05
N ASP A 44 -15.50 2.51 6.22
CA ASP A 44 -15.80 3.32 5.04
C ASP A 44 -16.02 4.80 5.41
N ALA A 45 -16.80 5.06 6.47
CA ALA A 45 -17.05 6.43 6.93
C ALA A 45 -15.77 7.16 7.36
N TYR A 46 -14.87 6.49 8.11
CA TYR A 46 -13.58 7.08 8.47
C TYR A 46 -12.73 7.41 7.24
N MET A 47 -12.74 6.55 6.23
CA MET A 47 -12.01 6.80 4.99
C MET A 47 -12.61 7.96 4.19
N ASP A 48 -13.94 8.05 4.09
CA ASP A 48 -14.62 9.16 3.43
C ASP A 48 -14.34 10.48 4.14
N GLU A 49 -14.45 10.50 5.48
CA GLU A 49 -14.14 11.68 6.29
C GLU A 49 -12.66 12.09 6.16
N ALA A 50 -11.74 11.12 6.05
CA ALA A 50 -10.32 11.40 5.87
C ALA A 50 -10.03 12.09 4.53
N LEU A 51 -10.79 11.79 3.48
CA LEU A 51 -10.66 12.44 2.17
C LEU A 51 -11.22 13.88 2.19
N GLU A 52 -12.20 14.15 3.05
CA GLU A 52 -12.85 15.46 3.19
C GLU A 52 -12.21 16.33 4.29
N ALA A 53 -11.23 15.80 5.03
CA ALA A 53 -10.61 16.50 6.15
C ALA A 53 -9.96 17.84 5.72
N PRO A 54 -10.06 18.88 6.55
CA PRO A 54 -9.61 20.23 6.19
C PRO A 54 -8.09 20.37 6.11
N ASP A 55 -7.35 19.45 6.71
CA ASP A 55 -5.89 19.45 6.74
C ASP A 55 -5.32 18.01 6.82
N LEU A 56 -4.02 17.89 6.57
CA LEU A 56 -3.35 16.58 6.53
C LEU A 56 -3.28 15.89 7.90
N GLU A 57 -3.18 16.65 8.98
CA GLU A 57 -3.09 16.07 10.33
C GLU A 57 -4.41 15.39 10.69
N SER A 58 -5.52 16.10 10.50
CA SER A 58 -6.87 15.55 10.71
C SER A 58 -7.12 14.34 9.81
N SER A 59 -6.72 14.41 8.54
CA SER A 59 -6.82 13.31 7.59
C SER A 59 -6.04 12.08 8.09
N TYR A 60 -4.79 12.25 8.54
CA TYR A 60 -3.99 11.13 9.01
C TYR A 60 -4.53 10.47 10.28
N GLU A 61 -5.12 11.24 11.18
CA GLU A 61 -5.77 10.66 12.36
C GLU A 61 -6.98 9.79 11.98
N LEU A 62 -7.77 10.22 11.00
CA LEU A 62 -8.88 9.43 10.47
C LEU A 62 -8.40 8.15 9.76
N TRP A 63 -7.32 8.23 8.99
CA TRP A 63 -6.70 7.03 8.40
C TRP A 63 -6.17 6.05 9.45
N LYS A 64 -5.66 6.53 10.58
CA LYS A 64 -5.27 5.67 11.71
C LYS A 64 -6.49 5.05 12.38
N THR A 65 -7.55 5.83 12.57
CA THR A 65 -8.81 5.35 13.14
C THR A 65 -9.45 4.27 12.27
N ALA A 66 -9.39 4.40 10.94
CA ALA A 66 -9.84 3.37 10.01
C ALA A 66 -9.04 2.06 10.13
N GLN A 67 -7.79 2.11 10.60
CA GLN A 67 -7.01 0.91 10.90
C GLN A 67 -7.48 0.25 12.19
N TRP A 68 -7.76 1.03 13.24
CA TRP A 68 -8.27 0.53 14.51
C TRP A 68 -8.82 1.70 15.36
N ASP A 69 -10.11 1.63 15.71
CA ASP A 69 -10.79 2.63 16.54
C ASP A 69 -11.00 2.18 18.02
N GLY A 70 -10.61 0.96 18.34
CA GLY A 70 -10.83 0.33 19.64
C GLY A 70 -11.90 -0.77 19.63
N GLU A 71 -12.69 -0.88 18.55
CA GLU A 71 -13.75 -1.86 18.38
C GLU A 71 -13.69 -2.53 17.00
N THR A 72 -13.39 -1.78 15.96
CA THR A 72 -13.32 -2.25 14.58
C THR A 72 -12.18 -1.57 13.81
N GLY A 73 -11.84 -2.10 12.65
CA GLY A 73 -10.80 -1.58 11.77
C GLY A 73 -10.15 -2.68 10.94
N VAL A 74 -9.31 -2.30 9.97
CA VAL A 74 -8.68 -3.25 9.06
C VAL A 74 -7.39 -3.89 9.60
N SER A 75 -6.92 -3.46 10.75
CA SER A 75 -5.69 -4.01 11.36
C SER A 75 -5.87 -5.44 11.89
N ALA A 76 -4.76 -6.02 12.38
CA ALA A 76 -4.76 -7.34 13.00
C ALA A 76 -5.57 -7.43 14.32
N GLU A 77 -5.84 -6.29 14.95
CA GLU A 77 -6.67 -6.19 16.15
C GLU A 77 -8.16 -6.11 15.83
N GLY A 78 -8.49 -5.76 14.58
CA GLY A 78 -9.83 -5.63 14.07
C GLY A 78 -10.23 -6.76 13.12
N ASP A 79 -10.77 -6.40 11.95
CA ASP A 79 -11.39 -7.33 10.99
C ASP A 79 -10.38 -8.15 10.19
N LEU A 80 -9.13 -7.67 10.08
CA LEU A 80 -8.03 -8.31 9.36
C LEU A 80 -8.45 -8.87 7.98
N PRO A 81 -9.01 -8.08 7.07
CA PRO A 81 -9.45 -8.58 5.76
C PRO A 81 -8.29 -9.07 4.88
N TRP A 82 -7.08 -8.60 5.16
CA TRP A 82 -5.83 -9.00 4.51
C TRP A 82 -4.75 -9.29 5.55
N ILE A 83 -4.03 -10.39 5.36
CA ILE A 83 -2.90 -10.74 6.22
C ILE A 83 -1.61 -10.26 5.57
N TRP A 84 -1.04 -9.17 6.09
CA TRP A 84 0.25 -8.64 5.66
C TRP A 84 1.38 -9.46 6.27
N LEU A 85 2.12 -10.18 5.45
CA LEU A 85 3.14 -11.12 5.92
C LEU A 85 4.50 -10.46 6.10
N VAL A 86 4.98 -9.78 5.06
CA VAL A 86 6.31 -9.18 5.03
C VAL A 86 6.33 -7.95 4.12
N ASN A 87 7.20 -7.00 4.43
CA ASN A 87 7.66 -6.01 3.46
C ASN A 87 8.88 -6.60 2.73
N VAL A 88 8.83 -6.63 1.42
CA VAL A 88 9.90 -7.19 0.58
C VAL A 88 10.85 -6.09 0.16
N ASP A 89 12.13 -6.25 0.48
CA ASP A 89 13.17 -5.37 -0.03
C ASP A 89 13.45 -5.66 -1.52
N HIS A 90 13.73 -4.62 -2.28
CA HIS A 90 14.21 -4.75 -3.64
C HIS A 90 15.72 -5.05 -3.64
N LEU A 91 16.09 -6.24 -4.09
CA LEU A 91 17.48 -6.68 -4.15
C LEU A 91 17.97 -6.65 -5.60
N TYR A 92 19.20 -6.14 -5.77
CA TYR A 92 19.84 -6.06 -7.06
C TYR A 92 21.24 -6.65 -6.99
N TRP A 93 21.60 -7.44 -8.01
CA TRP A 93 22.95 -7.94 -8.19
C TRP A 93 23.62 -7.13 -9.29
N VAL A 94 24.73 -6.53 -8.96
CA VAL A 94 25.51 -5.69 -9.88
C VAL A 94 26.81 -6.42 -10.19
N ARG A 95 27.21 -6.43 -11.47
CA ARG A 95 28.47 -7.04 -11.89
C ARG A 95 29.66 -6.26 -11.32
N ASP A 96 30.71 -6.97 -10.92
CA ASP A 96 31.95 -6.34 -10.48
C ASP A 96 32.48 -5.35 -11.51
N GLY A 97 32.95 -4.21 -11.04
CA GLY A 97 33.44 -3.12 -11.88
C GLY A 97 32.36 -2.20 -12.45
N LEU A 98 31.05 -2.54 -12.28
CA LEU A 98 29.99 -1.62 -12.65
C LEU A 98 29.69 -0.65 -11.50
N HIS A 99 29.93 0.61 -11.73
CA HIS A 99 29.59 1.70 -10.82
C HIS A 99 28.17 2.20 -11.11
N VAL A 100 27.26 1.94 -10.20
CA VAL A 100 25.90 2.43 -10.24
C VAL A 100 25.87 3.83 -9.65
N ALA A 101 25.28 4.78 -10.35
CA ALA A 101 25.13 6.15 -9.86
C ALA A 101 24.36 6.20 -8.55
N GLU A 102 24.60 7.25 -7.76
CA GLU A 102 23.87 7.49 -6.52
C GLU A 102 22.35 7.38 -6.73
N GLN A 103 21.72 6.51 -5.98
CA GLN A 103 20.30 6.25 -6.06
C GLN A 103 19.53 7.23 -5.18
N LYS A 104 18.49 7.82 -5.74
CA LYS A 104 17.55 8.65 -4.99
C LYS A 104 16.30 7.83 -4.69
N VAL A 105 15.69 8.09 -3.55
CA VAL A 105 14.39 7.50 -3.23
C VAL A 105 13.40 7.90 -4.32
N HIS A 106 12.77 6.91 -4.93
CA HIS A 106 11.75 7.18 -5.94
C HIS A 106 10.53 7.82 -5.27
N PRO A 107 9.96 8.89 -5.84
CA PRO A 107 8.84 9.61 -5.22
C PRO A 107 7.63 8.73 -4.89
N HIS A 108 7.43 7.68 -5.67
CA HIS A 108 6.35 6.72 -5.47
C HIS A 108 6.79 5.42 -4.77
N GLY A 109 8.01 5.36 -4.21
CA GLY A 109 8.50 4.19 -3.48
C GLY A 109 8.68 2.92 -4.31
N HIS A 110 8.57 2.97 -5.62
CA HIS A 110 8.77 1.80 -6.47
C HIS A 110 10.24 1.39 -6.54
N GLY A 111 10.51 0.09 -6.52
CA GLY A 111 11.85 -0.47 -6.46
C GLY A 111 12.70 -0.39 -7.75
N TRP A 112 12.27 0.35 -8.72
CA TRP A 112 13.02 0.57 -9.98
C TRP A 112 13.94 1.80 -9.93
N SER A 113 14.15 2.31 -8.74
CA SER A 113 15.10 3.39 -8.50
C SER A 113 16.52 3.06 -8.98
N ILE A 114 16.91 1.79 -9.05
CA ILE A 114 18.25 1.40 -9.50
C ILE A 114 18.55 1.84 -10.93
N VAL A 115 17.55 1.97 -11.80
CA VAL A 115 17.74 2.46 -13.17
C VAL A 115 17.73 3.98 -13.29
N ASN A 116 17.46 4.69 -12.20
CA ASN A 116 17.57 6.14 -12.19
C ASN A 116 19.03 6.53 -12.41
N ASN A 117 19.24 7.51 -13.27
CA ASN A 117 20.58 7.99 -13.64
C ASN A 117 21.47 6.91 -14.31
N VAL A 118 20.88 5.99 -15.07
CA VAL A 118 21.61 4.96 -15.83
C VAL A 118 22.64 5.58 -16.81
N ASP A 119 22.41 6.79 -17.27
CA ASP A 119 23.31 7.60 -18.06
C ASP A 119 24.63 7.95 -17.35
N ARG A 120 24.68 7.76 -16.03
CA ARG A 120 25.86 8.00 -15.18
C ARG A 120 26.54 6.71 -14.72
N TRP A 121 26.05 5.58 -15.16
CA TRP A 121 26.69 4.30 -14.84
C TRP A 121 27.96 4.14 -15.70
N TYR A 122 29.00 3.57 -15.13
CA TYR A 122 30.24 3.34 -15.86
C TYR A 122 30.94 2.07 -15.35
N TYR A 123 31.86 1.56 -16.16
CA TYR A 123 32.78 0.47 -15.75
C TYR A 123 34.16 1.04 -15.49
N GLU A 124 34.82 0.51 -14.45
CA GLU A 124 36.26 0.62 -14.27
C GLU A 124 37.02 -0.46 -15.03
#